data_3346596f4d902096fda6f781e221ff66
#
_entry.id   3346596f4d902096fda6f781e221ff66
#
_cell.length_a   1.000
_cell.length_b   1.000
_cell.length_c   1.000
_cell.angle_alpha   90.00
_cell.angle_beta   90.00
_cell.angle_gamma   90.00
#
_symmetry.space_group_name_H-M   'P 1'
#
loop_
_entity.id
_entity.type
_entity.pdbx_description
1 polymer ?
#
loop_
_entity_poly.entity_id
_entity_poly.type
_entity_poly.pdbx_seq_one_letter_code
_entity_poly.pdbx_strand_id
1 'polypeptide(L)'
;MSILFSNPPWWENKESRGFLRKKRWRRGVRSGSRWPFTYLGRCTPDNSRAKDYIPYPYFLGYATSYVANNIGKNNVYFRDSIALSESYKSFYNYLDTIKNKIEYFLIESATPSWSHDYELIKEIKKKYPNLKIIVA
;
A
#
# COMPACT_ATOMS: atom_id res chain seq x y z
N MET A 1 2.79 21.91 6.35
CA MET A 1 2.37 20.53 6.68
C MET A 1 1.91 19.85 5.41
N SER A 2 2.50 18.71 5.09
CA SER A 2 2.15 17.92 3.91
C SER A 2 2.09 16.44 4.26
N ILE A 3 1.17 15.70 3.63
CA ILE A 3 0.85 14.35 4.03
C ILE A 3 0.63 13.43 2.82
N LEU A 4 1.13 12.21 2.89
CA LEU A 4 0.81 11.11 2.01
C LEU A 4 -0.19 10.18 2.69
N PHE A 5 -1.33 9.94 2.06
CA PHE A 5 -2.28 8.88 2.37
C PHE A 5 -2.00 7.67 1.49
N SER A 6 -1.85 6.48 2.06
CA SER A 6 -1.50 5.31 1.27
C SER A 6 -2.15 4.02 1.74
N ASN A 7 -2.62 3.26 0.76
CA ASN A 7 -2.70 1.80 0.84
C ASN A 7 -1.40 1.25 0.25
N PRO A 8 -0.47 0.77 1.09
CA PRO A 8 0.83 0.31 0.63
C PRO A 8 0.73 -1.01 -0.14
N PRO A 9 1.81 -1.44 -0.81
CA PRO A 9 1.86 -2.75 -1.44
C PRO A 9 1.66 -3.87 -0.42
N TRP A 10 0.94 -4.90 -0.83
CA TRP A 10 0.78 -6.10 -0.02
C TRP A 10 0.91 -7.34 -0.90
N TRP A 11 2.13 -7.85 -0.99
CA TRP A 11 2.45 -9.01 -1.80
C TRP A 11 3.09 -10.12 -0.98
N GLU A 12 2.68 -11.34 -1.24
CA GLU A 12 3.32 -12.53 -0.71
C GLU A 12 3.68 -13.49 -1.83
N ASN A 13 4.84 -14.13 -1.68
CA ASN A 13 5.25 -15.21 -2.55
C ASN A 13 5.18 -16.51 -1.75
N LYS A 14 4.16 -17.33 -2.01
CA LYS A 14 3.99 -18.62 -1.33
C LYS A 14 4.30 -19.76 -2.27
N GLU A 15 5.00 -20.77 -1.75
CA GLU A 15 5.19 -22.03 -2.44
C GLU A 15 3.85 -22.78 -2.49
N SER A 16 3.47 -23.29 -3.67
CA SER A 16 2.32 -24.18 -3.78
C SER A 16 2.65 -25.51 -3.08
N ARG A 17 1.71 -26.03 -2.30
CA ARG A 17 1.81 -27.41 -1.77
C ARG A 17 1.63 -28.37 -2.95
N GLY A 18 2.61 -29.25 -3.20
CA GLY A 18 2.54 -30.29 -4.24
C GLY A 18 3.90 -30.64 -4.83
N PHE A 19 3.93 -31.68 -5.67
CA PHE A 19 5.13 -32.23 -6.30
C PHE A 19 5.89 -31.21 -7.17
N LEU A 20 5.18 -30.27 -7.78
CA LEU A 20 5.76 -29.13 -8.49
C LEU A 20 5.68 -27.88 -7.59
N ARG A 21 6.71 -27.61 -6.82
CA ARG A 21 6.84 -26.40 -5.98
C ARG A 21 6.93 -25.15 -6.86
N LYS A 22 5.79 -24.65 -7.33
CA LYS A 22 5.74 -23.38 -8.06
C LYS A 22 5.51 -22.25 -7.06
N LYS A 23 6.39 -21.27 -7.04
CA LYS A 23 6.18 -20.00 -6.34
C LYS A 23 5.02 -19.29 -7.00
N ARG A 24 4.02 -18.93 -6.20
CA ARG A 24 2.86 -18.15 -6.66
C ARG A 24 2.78 -16.87 -5.88
N TRP A 25 2.70 -15.78 -6.61
CA TRP A 25 2.39 -14.50 -6.01
C TRP A 25 0.91 -14.47 -5.62
N ARG A 26 0.64 -13.92 -4.45
CA ARG A 26 -0.69 -13.49 -4.04
C ARG A 26 -0.63 -12.04 -3.60
N ARG A 27 -1.65 -11.31 -3.92
CA ARG A 27 -1.83 -9.93 -3.54
C ARG A 27 -2.86 -9.85 -2.41
N GLY A 28 -2.58 -9.04 -1.40
CA GLY A 28 -3.58 -8.61 -0.45
C GLY A 28 -4.59 -7.70 -1.11
N VAL A 29 -5.78 -7.68 -0.59
CA VAL A 29 -6.80 -6.68 -0.89
C VAL A 29 -6.85 -5.67 0.26
N ARG A 30 -7.59 -4.57 0.07
CA ARG A 30 -7.63 -3.47 1.04
C ARG A 30 -8.13 -3.90 2.42
N SER A 31 -7.77 -3.10 3.41
CA SER A 31 -8.37 -3.12 4.74
C SER A 31 -9.90 -3.12 4.67
N GLY A 32 -10.53 -3.89 5.53
CA GLY A 32 -11.99 -4.03 5.56
C GLY A 32 -12.58 -4.93 4.47
N SER A 33 -11.78 -5.45 3.53
CA SER A 33 -12.24 -6.44 2.56
C SER A 33 -12.53 -7.78 3.22
N ARG A 34 -13.63 -8.41 2.81
CA ARG A 34 -14.03 -9.75 3.30
C ARG A 34 -12.98 -10.82 3.00
N TRP A 35 -12.26 -10.65 1.90
CA TRP A 35 -11.22 -11.58 1.44
C TRP A 35 -9.88 -10.85 1.45
N PRO A 36 -8.98 -11.16 2.40
CA PRO A 36 -7.71 -10.45 2.54
C PRO A 36 -6.72 -10.76 1.43
N PHE A 37 -6.92 -11.81 0.63
CA PHE A 37 -6.03 -12.19 -0.45
C PHE A 37 -6.77 -12.59 -1.71
N THR A 38 -6.27 -12.16 -2.86
CA THR A 38 -6.66 -12.70 -4.15
C THR A 38 -5.51 -13.53 -4.73
N TYR A 39 -5.87 -14.68 -5.30
CA TYR A 39 -4.94 -15.51 -6.04
C TYR A 39 -5.02 -15.11 -7.51
N LEU A 40 -4.05 -14.33 -7.94
CA LEU A 40 -3.96 -13.89 -9.31
C LEU A 40 -3.17 -14.93 -10.10
N GLY A 41 -3.82 -15.72 -10.94
CA GLY A 41 -3.20 -16.82 -11.66
C GLY A 41 -1.99 -16.44 -12.50
N ARG A 42 -1.85 -15.17 -12.90
CA ARG A 42 -0.73 -14.65 -13.70
C ARG A 42 -0.27 -13.26 -13.30
N CYS A 43 -0.69 -12.74 -12.14
CA CYS A 43 -0.23 -11.43 -11.67
C CYS A 43 1.05 -11.54 -10.87
N THR A 44 1.95 -10.63 -11.16
CA THR A 44 3.17 -10.38 -10.42
C THR A 44 3.18 -8.90 -10.00
N PRO A 45 3.96 -8.52 -8.99
CA PRO A 45 4.18 -7.12 -8.68
C PRO A 45 4.57 -6.33 -9.94
N ASP A 46 4.09 -5.10 -10.04
CA ASP A 46 4.25 -4.19 -11.19
C ASP A 46 3.60 -4.66 -12.51
N ASN A 47 2.75 -5.68 -12.46
CA ASN A 47 1.99 -6.14 -13.61
C ASN A 47 0.50 -5.78 -13.46
N SER A 48 0.07 -4.74 -14.14
CA SER A 48 -1.29 -4.17 -14.07
C SER A 48 -2.39 -5.00 -14.78
N ARG A 49 -2.07 -6.17 -15.33
CA ARG A 49 -3.04 -7.01 -16.05
C ARG A 49 -4.04 -7.76 -15.16
N ALA A 50 -4.02 -7.51 -13.85
CA ALA A 50 -4.98 -8.08 -12.93
C ALA A 50 -6.38 -7.50 -13.19
N LYS A 51 -7.31 -8.35 -13.60
CA LYS A 51 -8.74 -8.02 -13.79
C LYS A 51 -9.56 -8.26 -12.52
N ASP A 52 -8.92 -8.30 -11.36
CA ASP A 52 -9.63 -8.60 -10.13
C ASP A 52 -10.42 -7.40 -9.63
N TYR A 53 -11.55 -7.69 -9.03
CA TYR A 53 -12.29 -6.69 -8.29
C TYR A 53 -11.47 -6.21 -7.08
N ILE A 54 -11.21 -4.92 -7.04
CA ILE A 54 -10.53 -4.26 -5.92
C ILE A 54 -11.52 -3.26 -5.32
N PRO A 55 -11.92 -3.42 -4.06
CA PRO A 55 -12.80 -2.47 -3.41
C PRO A 55 -12.21 -1.05 -3.43
N TYR A 56 -13.07 -0.05 -3.58
CA TYR A 56 -12.65 1.35 -3.48
C TYR A 56 -12.25 1.68 -2.02
N PRO A 57 -11.16 2.42 -1.78
CA PRO A 57 -10.70 2.79 -0.45
C PRO A 57 -11.50 3.98 0.10
N TYR A 58 -12.76 3.76 0.47
CA TYR A 58 -13.68 4.83 0.86
C TYR A 58 -13.14 5.70 2.00
N PHE A 59 -12.72 5.08 3.10
CA PHE A 59 -12.25 5.83 4.28
C PHE A 59 -10.99 6.63 3.96
N LEU A 60 -10.01 6.01 3.31
CA LEU A 60 -8.78 6.69 2.90
C LEU A 60 -9.08 7.83 1.90
N GLY A 61 -9.99 7.61 0.95
CA GLY A 61 -10.42 8.61 -0.01
C GLY A 61 -11.12 9.80 0.65
N TYR A 62 -12.05 9.55 1.59
CA TYR A 62 -12.70 10.60 2.36
C TYR A 62 -11.71 11.39 3.21
N ALA A 63 -10.84 10.71 3.96
CA ALA A 63 -9.81 11.37 4.78
C ALA A 63 -8.90 12.23 3.91
N THR A 64 -8.46 11.72 2.77
CA THR A 64 -7.63 12.46 1.80
C THR A 64 -8.33 13.73 1.33
N SER A 65 -9.60 13.62 0.92
CA SER A 65 -10.40 14.74 0.43
C SER A 65 -10.65 15.78 1.52
N TYR A 66 -11.00 15.33 2.73
CA TYR A 66 -11.22 16.20 3.88
C TYR A 66 -9.97 17.01 4.21
N VAL A 67 -8.82 16.35 4.32
CA VAL A 67 -7.56 17.02 4.63
C VAL A 67 -7.15 17.96 3.51
N ALA A 68 -7.31 17.57 2.24
CA ALA A 68 -6.99 18.41 1.09
C ALA A 68 -7.80 19.72 1.07
N ASN A 69 -9.05 19.68 1.49
CA ASN A 69 -9.89 20.88 1.60
C ASN A 69 -9.45 21.82 2.73
N ASN A 70 -8.79 21.29 3.78
CA ASN A 70 -8.37 22.08 4.95
C ASN A 70 -6.96 22.64 4.83
N ILE A 71 -6.01 21.90 4.23
CA ILE A 71 -4.60 22.32 4.13
C ILE A 71 -4.14 22.65 2.71
N GLY A 72 -5.03 22.53 1.73
CA GLY A 72 -4.76 22.76 0.31
C GLY A 72 -4.31 21.48 -0.42
N LYS A 73 -4.83 21.33 -1.65
CA LYS A 73 -4.61 20.13 -2.49
C LYS A 73 -3.15 19.85 -2.79
N ASN A 74 -2.32 20.89 -2.91
CA ASN A 74 -0.89 20.76 -3.21
C ASN A 74 -0.08 20.15 -2.05
N ASN A 75 -0.66 20.08 -0.86
CA ASN A 75 -0.04 19.54 0.34
C ASN A 75 -0.46 18.09 0.63
N VAL A 76 -1.32 17.51 -0.21
CA VAL A 76 -1.86 16.17 0.02
C VAL A 76 -1.52 15.27 -1.15
N TYR A 77 -0.94 14.13 -0.83
CA TYR A 77 -0.58 13.07 -1.76
C TYR A 77 -1.43 11.83 -1.46
N PHE A 78 -1.79 11.10 -2.50
CA PHE A 78 -2.53 9.84 -2.38
C PHE A 78 -1.85 8.76 -3.21
N ARG A 79 -1.65 7.57 -2.61
CA ARG A 79 -1.06 6.43 -3.32
C ARG A 79 -1.74 5.13 -2.95
N ASP A 80 -2.40 4.54 -3.91
CA ASP A 80 -3.05 3.24 -3.77
C ASP A 80 -2.25 2.17 -4.52
N SER A 81 -1.25 1.61 -3.84
CA SER A 81 -0.37 0.59 -4.40
C SER A 81 -1.10 -0.73 -4.68
N ILE A 82 -2.23 -0.97 -4.00
CA ILE A 82 -3.06 -2.15 -4.26
C ILE A 82 -3.70 -2.02 -5.65
N ALA A 83 -4.34 -0.89 -5.96
CA ALA A 83 -4.94 -0.65 -7.28
C ALA A 83 -3.88 -0.65 -8.40
N LEU A 84 -2.71 -0.11 -8.12
CA LEU A 84 -1.60 -0.04 -9.07
C LEU A 84 -0.88 -1.39 -9.26
N SER A 85 -1.20 -2.41 -8.47
CA SER A 85 -0.44 -3.67 -8.42
C SER A 85 1.05 -3.46 -8.18
N GLU A 86 1.37 -2.44 -7.40
CA GLU A 86 2.72 -1.92 -7.22
C GLU A 86 3.57 -2.85 -6.36
N SER A 87 4.83 -3.06 -6.74
CA SER A 87 5.80 -3.77 -5.91
C SER A 87 6.30 -2.88 -4.76
N TYR A 88 6.87 -3.48 -3.73
CA TYR A 88 7.56 -2.71 -2.67
C TYR A 88 8.68 -1.84 -3.25
N LYS A 89 9.43 -2.35 -4.24
CA LYS A 89 10.48 -1.59 -4.92
C LYS A 89 9.93 -0.34 -5.60
N SER A 90 8.87 -0.48 -6.38
CA SER A 90 8.22 0.64 -7.07
C SER A 90 7.63 1.65 -6.09
N PHE A 91 7.05 1.18 -5.00
CA PHE A 91 6.56 2.03 -3.93
C PHE A 91 7.68 2.85 -3.26
N TYR A 92 8.82 2.22 -2.93
CA TYR A 92 9.97 2.96 -2.39
C TYR A 92 10.56 3.95 -3.39
N ASN A 93 10.61 3.61 -4.67
CA ASN A 93 11.02 4.56 -5.71
C ASN A 93 10.08 5.78 -5.73
N TYR A 94 8.77 5.57 -5.62
CA TYR A 94 7.82 6.66 -5.51
C TYR A 94 8.06 7.50 -4.24
N LEU A 95 8.23 6.88 -3.07
CA LEU A 95 8.55 7.61 -1.83
C LEU A 95 9.82 8.46 -1.97
N ASP A 96 10.85 7.94 -2.65
CA ASP A 96 12.08 8.70 -2.91
C ASP A 96 11.84 9.97 -3.73
N THR A 97 10.83 10.00 -4.60
CA THR A 97 10.47 11.20 -5.39
C THR A 97 9.79 12.28 -4.56
N ILE A 98 9.14 11.92 -3.45
CA ILE A 98 8.34 12.85 -2.66
C ILE A 98 8.84 13.03 -1.21
N LYS A 99 9.86 12.30 -0.77
CA LYS A 99 10.35 12.29 0.63
C LYS A 99 10.64 13.66 1.21
N ASN A 100 11.13 14.59 0.38
CA ASN A 100 11.44 15.96 0.80
C ASN A 100 10.21 16.89 0.74
N LYS A 101 9.09 16.41 0.26
CA LYS A 101 7.84 17.16 0.11
C LYS A 101 6.79 16.80 1.14
N ILE A 102 6.97 15.69 1.87
CA ILE A 102 6.00 15.20 2.86
C ILE A 102 6.60 15.16 4.26
N GLU A 103 5.80 15.51 5.24
CA GLU A 103 6.12 15.42 6.67
C GLU A 103 5.45 14.22 7.34
N TYR A 104 4.28 13.84 6.82
CA TYR A 104 3.45 12.78 7.37
C TYR A 104 3.18 11.70 6.32
N PHE A 105 3.17 10.47 6.79
CA PHE A 105 2.73 9.31 6.02
C PHE A 105 1.63 8.59 6.79
N LEU A 106 0.41 8.59 6.27
CA LEU A 106 -0.72 7.87 6.83
C LEU A 106 -0.92 6.56 6.06
N ILE A 107 -0.92 5.47 6.80
CA ILE A 107 -1.19 4.12 6.31
C ILE A 107 -2.52 3.63 6.88
N GLU A 108 -3.43 3.20 6.00
CA GLU A 108 -4.61 2.46 6.40
C GLU A 108 -4.23 0.99 6.61
N SER A 109 -4.47 0.48 7.82
CA SER A 109 -4.11 -0.88 8.21
C SER A 109 -5.33 -1.65 8.72
N ALA A 110 -5.21 -2.96 8.75
CA ALA A 110 -6.22 -3.85 9.35
C ALA A 110 -5.55 -5.11 9.92
N THR A 111 -6.25 -5.82 10.78
CA THR A 111 -5.73 -7.05 11.38
C THR A 111 -5.08 -8.02 10.38
N PRO A 112 -5.66 -8.30 9.19
CA PRO A 112 -5.03 -9.20 8.23
C PRO A 112 -3.74 -8.68 7.60
N SER A 113 -3.57 -7.36 7.48
CA SER A 113 -2.38 -6.74 6.86
C SER A 113 -1.33 -6.32 7.88
N TRP A 114 -1.68 -6.29 9.17
CA TRP A 114 -0.85 -5.70 10.22
C TRP A 114 0.62 -6.16 10.21
N SER A 115 0.87 -7.45 10.05
CA SER A 115 2.25 -7.96 10.03
C SER A 115 3.08 -7.38 8.87
N HIS A 116 2.47 -7.20 7.70
CA HIS A 116 3.11 -6.59 6.53
C HIS A 116 3.29 -5.10 6.70
N ASP A 117 2.25 -4.43 7.20
CA ASP A 117 2.26 -2.98 7.43
C ASP A 117 3.29 -2.61 8.50
N TYR A 118 3.39 -3.40 9.55
CA TYR A 118 4.39 -3.22 10.61
C TYR A 118 5.82 -3.32 10.10
N GLU A 119 6.14 -4.34 9.31
CA GLU A 119 7.47 -4.48 8.72
C GLU A 119 7.77 -3.32 7.75
N LEU A 120 6.79 -2.92 6.94
CA LEU A 120 6.91 -1.77 6.05
C LEU A 120 7.18 -0.48 6.84
N ILE A 121 6.46 -0.24 7.92
CA ILE A 121 6.64 0.92 8.81
C ILE A 121 8.07 0.95 9.35
N LYS A 122 8.60 -0.17 9.82
CA LYS A 122 9.97 -0.27 10.33
C LYS A 122 11.00 0.11 9.25
N GLU A 123 10.83 -0.42 8.05
CA GLU A 123 11.73 -0.11 6.93
C GLU A 123 11.63 1.37 6.51
N ILE A 124 10.40 1.94 6.44
CA ILE A 124 10.19 3.35 6.16
C ILE A 124 10.86 4.22 7.22
N LYS A 125 10.69 3.91 8.51
CA LYS A 125 11.33 4.67 9.60
C LYS A 125 12.86 4.58 9.55
N LYS A 126 13.41 3.43 9.17
CA LYS A 126 14.85 3.28 8.98
C LYS A 126 15.36 4.11 7.81
N LYS A 127 14.63 4.14 6.70
CA LYS A 127 15.05 4.84 5.47
C LYS A 127 14.76 6.36 5.53
N TYR A 128 13.68 6.75 6.20
CA TYR A 128 13.19 8.13 6.30
C TYR A 128 12.92 8.50 7.77
N PRO A 129 13.94 8.68 8.61
CA PRO A 129 13.79 8.82 10.07
C PRO A 129 12.93 10.03 10.49
N ASN A 130 12.93 11.09 9.70
CA ASN A 130 12.19 12.32 9.98
C ASN A 130 10.69 12.22 9.58
N LEU A 131 10.31 11.24 8.78
CA LEU A 131 8.92 11.06 8.34
C LEU A 131 8.06 10.58 9.52
N LYS A 132 7.01 11.32 9.83
CA LYS A 132 6.05 10.97 10.87
C LYS A 132 5.01 10.01 10.32
N ILE A 133 4.86 8.84 10.94
CA ILE A 133 3.94 7.80 10.47
C ILE A 133 2.68 7.79 11.33
N ILE A 134 1.54 7.76 10.68
CA ILE A 134 0.20 7.64 11.28
C ILE A 134 -0.38 6.33 10.78
N VAL A 135 -0.89 5.52 11.69
CA VAL A 135 -1.60 4.27 11.38
C VAL A 135 -3.07 4.47 11.72
N ALA A 136 -3.95 4.19 10.77
CA ALA A 136 -5.40 4.32 10.90
C ALA A 136 -6.09 2.99 10.60
#